data_7dc02d71fa3f62b796a906ff510767f0
#
_entry.id   7dc02d71fa3f62b796a906ff510767f0
#
_cell.length_a   1.000
_cell.length_b   1.000
_cell.length_c   1.000
_cell.angle_alpha   90.00
_cell.angle_beta   90.00
_cell.angle_gamma   90.00
#
_symmetry.space_group_name_H-M   'P 1'
#
loop_
_entity.id
_entity.type
_entity.pdbx_description
1 polymer ?
#
loop_
_entity_poly.entity_id
_entity_poly.type
_entity_poly.pdbx_seq_one_letter_code
_entity_poly.pdbx_strand_id
1 'polypeptide(L)'
;MDRNMTGKLAAEFVGTFALIFMGVGAVITASGIVGVAFAHGLAIALMVTALGHISGGVFNPAVAIALWVTRRLPTVTTVLYIVAELLGAAAAGYALMMFPGTLRDVANGVPTLSGVTFVNGVAIEAILTFFLVLAKIGRAHV
;
A
#
# COMPACT_ATOMS: atom_id res chain seq x y z
N MET A 1 6.92 4.13 -24.47
CA MET A 1 6.50 3.40 -23.27
C MET A 1 5.73 2.17 -23.74
N ASP A 2 6.18 0.98 -23.38
CA ASP A 2 5.52 -0.27 -23.76
C ASP A 2 4.07 -0.28 -23.32
N ARG A 3 3.15 -0.76 -24.16
CA ARG A 3 1.73 -0.95 -23.78
C ARG A 3 1.58 -1.73 -22.47
N ASN A 4 2.54 -2.60 -22.19
CA ASN A 4 2.60 -3.37 -20.96
C ASN A 4 2.94 -2.49 -19.72
N MET A 5 3.77 -1.45 -19.85
CA MET A 5 4.13 -0.57 -18.73
C MET A 5 2.95 0.29 -18.27
N THR A 6 2.15 0.85 -19.19
CA THR A 6 0.94 1.62 -18.85
C THR A 6 -0.04 0.77 -18.03
N GLY A 7 -0.27 -0.48 -18.44
CA GLY A 7 -1.12 -1.41 -17.69
C GLY A 7 -0.58 -1.70 -16.29
N LYS A 8 0.75 -1.88 -16.15
CA LYS A 8 1.39 -2.07 -14.85
C LYS A 8 1.23 -0.87 -13.92
N LEU A 9 1.44 0.34 -14.45
CA LEU A 9 1.29 1.58 -13.67
C LEU A 9 -0.17 1.81 -13.24
N ALA A 10 -1.13 1.52 -14.13
CA ALA A 10 -2.54 1.58 -13.78
C ALA A 10 -2.90 0.57 -12.69
N ALA A 11 -2.36 -0.65 -12.74
CA ALA A 11 -2.57 -1.67 -11.71
C ALA A 11 -1.99 -1.25 -10.36
N GLU A 12 -0.77 -0.68 -10.34
CA GLU A 12 -0.16 -0.17 -9.10
C GLU A 12 -0.94 1.01 -8.52
N PHE A 13 -1.37 1.95 -9.37
CA PHE A 13 -2.23 3.06 -8.96
C PHE A 13 -3.54 2.58 -8.32
N VAL A 14 -4.27 1.70 -9.00
CA VAL A 14 -5.57 1.20 -8.53
C VAL A 14 -5.41 0.36 -7.26
N GLY A 15 -4.40 -0.50 -7.20
CA GLY A 15 -4.14 -1.34 -6.04
C GLY A 15 -3.79 -0.52 -4.79
N THR A 16 -2.95 0.50 -4.96
CA THR A 16 -2.59 1.42 -3.85
C THR A 16 -3.79 2.30 -3.47
N PHE A 17 -4.55 2.81 -4.45
CA PHE A 17 -5.79 3.53 -4.18
C PHE A 17 -6.73 2.70 -3.31
N ALA A 18 -7.00 1.46 -3.68
CA ALA A 18 -7.90 0.58 -2.94
C ALA A 18 -7.39 0.29 -1.52
N LEU A 19 -6.08 0.05 -1.37
CA LEU A 19 -5.46 -0.20 -0.07
C LEU A 19 -5.64 1.00 0.87
N ILE A 20 -5.31 2.19 0.41
CA ILE A 20 -5.42 3.41 1.23
C ILE A 20 -6.89 3.77 1.48
N PHE A 21 -7.75 3.70 0.47
CA PHE A 21 -9.17 4.04 0.61
C PHE A 21 -9.87 3.15 1.64
N MET A 22 -9.68 1.83 1.55
CA MET A 22 -10.31 0.88 2.48
C MET A 22 -9.65 0.91 3.86
N GLY A 23 -8.30 0.96 3.90
CA GLY A 23 -7.55 0.92 5.15
C GLY A 23 -7.73 2.18 5.99
N VAL A 24 -7.47 3.34 5.42
CA VAL A 24 -7.66 4.64 6.10
C VAL A 24 -9.14 4.88 6.38
N GLY A 25 -10.05 4.51 5.46
CA GLY A 25 -11.48 4.58 5.69
C GLY A 25 -11.91 3.80 6.94
N ALA A 26 -11.37 2.59 7.14
CA ALA A 26 -11.65 1.79 8.34
C ALA A 26 -11.10 2.43 9.62
N VAL A 27 -9.95 3.11 9.56
CA VAL A 27 -9.40 3.87 10.71
C VAL A 27 -10.33 5.03 11.07
N ILE A 28 -10.70 5.85 10.09
CA ILE A 28 -11.53 7.04 10.30
C ILE A 28 -12.93 6.68 10.82
N THR A 29 -13.49 5.55 10.36
CA THR A 29 -14.80 5.06 10.83
C THR A 29 -14.75 4.34 12.16
N ALA A 30 -13.60 4.36 12.85
CA ALA A 30 -13.41 3.73 14.16
C ALA A 30 -13.83 2.25 14.20
N SER A 31 -13.51 1.49 13.13
CA SER A 31 -13.90 0.08 12.99
C SER A 31 -13.21 -0.88 13.99
N GLY A 32 -12.44 -0.33 14.92
CA GLY A 32 -11.64 -1.09 15.87
C GLY A 32 -10.41 -1.76 15.22
N ILE A 33 -9.46 -2.19 16.03
CA ILE A 33 -8.18 -2.71 15.52
C ILE A 33 -8.35 -3.93 14.61
N VAL A 34 -9.30 -4.81 14.92
CA VAL A 34 -9.58 -6.00 14.10
C VAL A 34 -10.19 -5.60 12.76
N GLY A 35 -11.14 -4.67 12.75
CA GLY A 35 -11.75 -4.15 11.53
C GLY A 35 -10.73 -3.47 10.62
N VAL A 36 -9.84 -2.65 11.18
CA VAL A 36 -8.75 -2.01 10.45
C VAL A 36 -7.78 -3.05 9.87
N ALA A 37 -7.39 -4.07 10.65
CA ALA A 37 -6.51 -5.13 10.18
C ALA A 37 -7.14 -5.92 9.02
N PHE A 38 -8.42 -6.27 9.11
CA PHE A 38 -9.14 -6.93 8.02
C PHE A 38 -9.28 -6.04 6.78
N ALA A 39 -9.59 -4.75 6.95
CA ALA A 39 -9.71 -3.83 5.82
C ALA A 39 -8.41 -3.74 5.01
N HIS A 40 -7.27 -3.58 5.68
CA HIS A 40 -5.97 -3.57 5.01
C HIS A 40 -5.61 -4.93 4.41
N GLY A 41 -5.76 -6.01 5.19
CA GLY A 41 -5.40 -7.36 4.75
C GLY A 41 -6.23 -7.83 3.56
N LEU A 42 -7.56 -7.62 3.58
CA LEU A 42 -8.44 -7.98 2.48
C LEU A 42 -8.23 -7.08 1.25
N ALA A 43 -8.00 -5.78 1.44
CA ALA A 43 -7.67 -4.89 0.32
C ALA A 43 -6.42 -5.37 -0.43
N ILE A 44 -5.34 -5.69 0.31
CA ILE A 44 -4.13 -6.25 -0.30
C ILE A 44 -4.43 -7.59 -0.98
N ALA A 45 -5.09 -8.51 -0.29
CA ALA A 45 -5.35 -9.86 -0.82
C ALA A 45 -6.16 -9.81 -2.12
N LEU A 46 -7.25 -9.03 -2.13
CA LEU A 46 -8.10 -8.86 -3.30
C LEU A 46 -7.37 -8.18 -4.46
N MET A 47 -6.66 -7.08 -4.19
CA MET A 47 -5.94 -6.35 -5.25
C MET A 47 -4.78 -7.17 -5.82
N VAL A 48 -4.04 -7.89 -4.97
CA VAL A 48 -2.98 -8.79 -5.46
C VAL A 48 -3.56 -9.93 -6.28
N THR A 49 -4.71 -10.48 -5.91
CA THR A 49 -5.38 -11.52 -6.69
C THR A 49 -5.87 -10.99 -8.03
N ALA A 50 -6.48 -9.80 -8.03
CA ALA A 50 -7.06 -9.20 -9.22
C ALA A 50 -6.00 -8.62 -10.19
N LEU A 51 -4.95 -7.97 -9.68
CA LEU A 51 -4.02 -7.16 -10.46
C LEU A 51 -2.57 -7.68 -10.44
N GLY A 52 -2.27 -8.64 -9.56
CA GLY A 52 -0.92 -9.15 -9.39
C GLY A 52 -0.32 -9.78 -10.64
N HIS A 53 -1.14 -10.35 -11.51
CA HIS A 53 -0.69 -10.90 -12.79
C HIS A 53 -0.28 -9.82 -13.81
N ILE A 54 -0.69 -8.56 -13.59
CA ILE A 54 -0.38 -7.42 -14.49
C ILE A 54 0.94 -6.76 -14.08
N SER A 55 1.06 -6.36 -12.80
CA SER A 55 2.20 -5.55 -12.32
C SER A 55 3.13 -6.28 -11.34
N GLY A 56 2.70 -7.44 -10.84
CA GLY A 56 3.28 -8.10 -9.69
C GLY A 56 2.59 -7.70 -8.37
N GLY A 57 1.70 -6.69 -8.38
CA GLY A 57 0.90 -6.27 -7.23
C GLY A 57 1.77 -5.73 -6.09
N VAL A 58 2.60 -4.76 -6.33
CA VAL A 58 3.55 -4.19 -5.34
C VAL A 58 2.81 -3.28 -4.36
N PHE A 59 2.07 -2.31 -4.86
CA PHE A 59 1.12 -1.44 -4.16
C PHE A 59 1.67 -0.69 -2.94
N ASN A 60 3.00 -0.62 -2.81
CA ASN A 60 3.65 0.02 -1.68
C ASN A 60 5.09 0.43 -2.05
N PRO A 61 5.47 1.72 -1.91
CA PRO A 61 6.81 2.19 -2.20
C PRO A 61 7.94 1.46 -1.44
N ALA A 62 7.70 1.06 -0.18
CA ALA A 62 8.70 0.32 0.59
C ALA A 62 8.93 -1.09 0.02
N VAL A 63 7.87 -1.74 -0.47
CA VAL A 63 7.96 -3.04 -1.16
C VAL A 63 8.66 -2.88 -2.51
N ALA A 64 8.37 -1.81 -3.27
CA ALA A 64 9.04 -1.51 -4.53
C ALA A 64 10.56 -1.34 -4.32
N ILE A 65 10.96 -0.59 -3.29
CA ILE A 65 12.37 -0.39 -2.92
C ILE A 65 13.01 -1.72 -2.51
N ALA A 66 12.35 -2.54 -1.71
CA ALA A 66 12.88 -3.84 -1.29
C ALA A 66 13.10 -4.79 -2.47
N LEU A 67 12.17 -4.81 -3.43
CA LEU A 67 12.32 -5.58 -4.66
C LEU A 67 13.44 -5.04 -5.54
N TRP A 68 13.66 -3.75 -5.57
CA TRP A 68 14.78 -3.13 -6.28
C TRP A 68 16.12 -3.48 -5.64
N VAL A 69 16.27 -3.32 -4.33
CA VAL A 69 17.50 -3.65 -3.59
C VAL A 69 17.85 -5.13 -3.77
N THR A 70 16.86 -6.00 -3.79
CA THR A 70 17.05 -7.45 -4.06
C THR A 70 17.17 -7.80 -5.54
N ARG A 71 17.31 -6.79 -6.42
CA ARG A 71 17.48 -6.93 -7.89
C ARG A 71 16.32 -7.67 -8.58
N ARG A 72 15.12 -7.65 -8.01
CA ARG A 72 13.91 -8.26 -8.57
C ARG A 72 13.08 -7.28 -9.40
N LEU A 73 13.33 -5.98 -9.26
CA LEU A 73 12.66 -4.93 -10.01
C LEU A 73 13.72 -3.98 -10.62
N PRO A 74 13.64 -3.67 -11.94
CA PRO A 74 14.54 -2.71 -12.57
C PRO A 74 14.35 -1.29 -12.01
N THR A 75 15.42 -0.50 -11.93
CA THR A 75 15.42 0.85 -11.35
C THR A 75 14.35 1.76 -11.95
N VAL A 76 14.24 1.80 -13.29
CA VAL A 76 13.24 2.65 -13.98
C VAL A 76 11.81 2.21 -13.60
N THR A 77 11.55 0.91 -13.59
CA THR A 77 10.23 0.37 -13.19
C THR A 77 9.92 0.71 -11.74
N THR A 78 10.89 0.61 -10.85
CA THR A 78 10.73 0.96 -9.43
C THR A 78 10.31 2.40 -9.25
N VAL A 79 11.00 3.34 -9.90
CA VAL A 79 10.67 4.77 -9.82
C VAL A 79 9.26 5.03 -10.34
N LEU A 80 8.90 4.46 -11.49
CA LEU A 80 7.58 4.61 -12.08
C LEU A 80 6.48 4.01 -11.19
N TYR A 81 6.74 2.87 -10.55
CA TYR A 81 5.81 2.25 -9.60
C TYR A 81 5.58 3.15 -8.39
N ILE A 82 6.66 3.64 -7.76
CA ILE A 82 6.56 4.56 -6.62
C ILE A 82 5.72 5.80 -6.98
N VAL A 83 5.92 6.37 -8.16
CA VAL A 83 5.11 7.53 -8.61
C VAL A 83 3.64 7.13 -8.75
N ALA A 84 3.32 6.00 -9.39
CA ALA A 84 1.95 5.53 -9.56
C ALA A 84 1.28 5.22 -8.21
N GLU A 85 2.00 4.60 -7.29
CA GLU A 85 1.55 4.28 -5.93
C GLU A 85 1.27 5.55 -5.12
N LEU A 86 2.16 6.54 -5.14
CA LEU A 86 1.96 7.82 -4.46
C LEU A 86 0.76 8.58 -5.02
N LEU A 87 0.57 8.57 -6.34
CA LEU A 87 -0.61 9.17 -6.97
C LEU A 87 -1.89 8.43 -6.59
N GLY A 88 -1.86 7.11 -6.52
CA GLY A 88 -2.98 6.27 -6.06
C GLY A 88 -3.37 6.58 -4.62
N ALA A 89 -2.37 6.67 -3.73
CA ALA A 89 -2.56 7.03 -2.33
C ALA A 89 -3.15 8.44 -2.17
N ALA A 90 -2.61 9.43 -2.89
CA ALA A 90 -3.11 10.81 -2.86
C ALA A 90 -4.55 10.89 -3.37
N ALA A 91 -4.87 10.19 -4.46
CA ALA A 91 -6.23 10.12 -5.00
C ALA A 91 -7.20 9.48 -4.01
N ALA A 92 -6.81 8.43 -3.28
CA ALA A 92 -7.61 7.79 -2.26
C ALA A 92 -7.89 8.74 -1.08
N GLY A 93 -6.86 9.43 -0.58
CA GLY A 93 -7.01 10.45 0.46
C GLY A 93 -7.97 11.56 0.03
N TYR A 94 -7.82 12.07 -1.20
CA TYR A 94 -8.73 13.07 -1.75
C TYR A 94 -10.18 12.54 -1.86
N ALA A 95 -10.35 11.30 -2.34
CA ALA A 95 -11.67 10.68 -2.42
C ALA A 95 -12.34 10.55 -1.05
N LEU A 96 -11.60 10.19 0.00
CA LEU A 96 -12.13 10.14 1.37
C LEU A 96 -12.59 11.52 1.86
N MET A 97 -11.87 12.58 1.51
CA MET A 97 -12.26 13.95 1.87
C MET A 97 -13.55 14.44 1.20
N MET A 98 -13.98 13.81 0.09
CA MET A 98 -15.23 14.14 -0.58
C MET A 98 -16.48 13.61 0.14
N PHE A 99 -16.33 12.65 1.04
CA PHE A 99 -17.45 12.11 1.81
C PHE A 99 -17.80 13.03 2.99
N PRO A 100 -19.09 13.16 3.35
CA PRO A 100 -19.50 13.95 4.51
C PRO A 100 -19.15 13.25 5.83
N GLY A 101 -19.08 14.04 6.90
CA GLY A 101 -18.88 13.52 8.25
C GLY A 101 -17.44 13.09 8.55
N THR A 102 -17.28 12.01 9.28
CA THR A 102 -16.00 11.53 9.81
C THR A 102 -14.98 11.18 8.72
N LEU A 103 -15.43 10.76 7.54
CA LEU A 103 -14.53 10.43 6.43
C LEU A 103 -13.77 11.63 5.86
N ARG A 104 -14.21 12.87 6.15
CA ARG A 104 -13.44 14.07 5.76
C ARG A 104 -12.20 14.29 6.62
N ASP A 105 -12.16 13.69 7.80
CA ASP A 105 -11.03 13.84 8.72
C ASP A 105 -9.93 12.80 8.44
N VAL A 106 -9.39 12.90 7.22
CA VAL A 106 -8.33 11.99 6.73
C VAL A 106 -7.05 12.09 7.60
N ALA A 107 -6.85 13.22 8.28
CA ALA A 107 -5.72 13.39 9.19
C ALA A 107 -5.73 12.37 10.33
N ASN A 108 -6.92 11.95 10.79
CA ASN A 108 -7.06 10.91 11.83
C ASN A 108 -6.69 9.51 11.32
N GLY A 109 -6.57 9.30 10.03
CA GLY A 109 -6.12 8.04 9.43
C GLY A 109 -4.60 7.94 9.27
N VAL A 110 -3.85 9.01 9.60
CA VAL A 110 -2.38 9.00 9.50
C VAL A 110 -1.79 8.27 10.71
N PRO A 111 -0.95 7.24 10.51
CA PRO A 111 -0.27 6.56 11.59
C PRO A 111 0.59 7.52 12.41
N THR A 112 0.43 7.50 13.72
CA THR A 112 1.22 8.32 14.65
C THR A 112 1.85 7.45 15.72
N LEU A 113 3.01 7.90 16.24
CA LEU A 113 3.63 7.24 17.39
C LEU A 113 2.80 7.51 18.64
N SER A 114 2.28 6.45 19.26
CA SER A 114 1.53 6.54 20.50
C SER A 114 2.06 5.50 21.50
N GLY A 115 2.53 5.96 22.63
CA GLY A 115 3.02 5.08 23.71
C GLY A 115 4.35 4.36 23.42
N VAL A 116 5.04 4.69 22.32
CA VAL A 116 6.33 4.08 21.96
C VAL A 116 7.37 5.15 21.59
N THR A 117 8.64 4.83 21.83
CA THR A 117 9.74 5.71 21.39
C THR A 117 9.91 5.63 19.87
N PHE A 118 10.52 6.66 19.27
CA PHE A 118 10.83 6.67 17.83
C PHE A 118 11.62 5.43 17.39
N VAL A 119 12.64 5.03 18.18
CA VAL A 119 13.47 3.85 17.86
C VAL A 119 12.64 2.57 17.86
N ASN A 120 11.77 2.38 18.85
CA ASN A 120 10.89 1.22 18.92
C ASN A 120 9.86 1.24 17.78
N GLY A 121 9.33 2.41 17.42
CA GLY A 121 8.43 2.55 16.28
C GLY A 121 9.11 2.12 14.97
N VAL A 122 10.32 2.60 14.70
CA VAL A 122 11.12 2.20 13.54
C VAL A 122 11.40 0.69 13.53
N ALA A 123 11.74 0.11 14.69
CA ALA A 123 11.99 -1.33 14.80
C ALA A 123 10.74 -2.16 14.48
N ILE A 124 9.58 -1.77 14.99
CA ILE A 124 8.30 -2.43 14.74
C ILE A 124 7.97 -2.36 13.24
N GLU A 125 8.04 -1.18 12.63
CA GLU A 125 7.77 -0.99 11.20
C GLU A 125 8.73 -1.81 10.33
N ALA A 126 10.01 -1.86 10.69
CA ALA A 126 11.01 -2.65 9.98
C ALA A 126 10.68 -4.16 10.02
N ILE A 127 10.28 -4.68 11.18
CA ILE A 127 9.90 -6.09 11.34
C ILE A 127 8.64 -6.39 10.53
N LEU A 128 7.61 -5.56 10.61
CA LEU A 128 6.36 -5.76 9.89
C LEU A 128 6.58 -5.69 8.36
N THR A 129 7.36 -4.71 7.91
CA THR A 129 7.74 -4.58 6.49
C THR A 129 8.57 -5.77 6.01
N PHE A 130 9.49 -6.28 6.84
CA PHE A 130 10.26 -7.49 6.53
C PHE A 130 9.33 -8.68 6.25
N PHE A 131 8.37 -8.96 7.11
CA PHE A 131 7.43 -10.07 6.90
C PHE A 131 6.53 -9.86 5.68
N LEU A 132 6.08 -8.62 5.43
CA LEU A 132 5.30 -8.29 4.24
C LEU A 132 6.11 -8.57 2.95
N VAL A 133 7.37 -8.12 2.90
CA VAL A 133 8.26 -8.34 1.77
C VAL A 133 8.62 -9.82 1.62
N LEU A 134 8.86 -10.53 2.72
CA LEU A 134 9.14 -11.97 2.71
C LEU A 134 7.98 -12.77 2.10
N ALA A 135 6.75 -12.49 2.52
CA ALA A 135 5.55 -13.11 1.96
C ALA A 135 5.40 -12.80 0.46
N LYS A 136 5.72 -11.55 0.07
CA LYS A 136 5.68 -11.11 -1.33
C LYS A 136 6.71 -11.84 -2.19
N ILE A 137 7.96 -11.94 -1.71
CA ILE A 137 9.05 -12.62 -2.43
C ILE A 137 8.79 -14.12 -2.51
N GLY A 138 8.32 -14.74 -1.44
CA GLY A 138 8.01 -16.18 -1.39
C GLY A 138 6.94 -16.58 -2.42
N ARG A 139 5.95 -15.73 -2.62
CA ARG A 139 4.88 -15.98 -3.61
C ARG A 139 5.33 -15.87 -5.07
N ALA A 140 6.40 -15.16 -5.35
CA ALA A 140 6.93 -15.00 -6.70
C ALA A 140 7.66 -16.27 -7.22
N HIS A 141 7.77 -17.31 -6.40
CA HIS A 141 8.42 -18.57 -6.73
C HIS A 141 7.45 -19.77 -6.85
N VAL A 142 6.15 -19.53 -6.75
CA VAL A 142 5.08 -20.48 -6.97
C VAL A 142 4.30 -20.08 -8.21
#